data_8919833b7048dba08a5964c4b9dd1fd7
#
_entry.id   8919833b7048dba08a5964c4b9dd1fd7
#
_cell.length_a   1.000
_cell.length_b   1.000
_cell.length_c   1.000
_cell.angle_alpha   90.00
_cell.angle_beta   90.00
_cell.angle_gamma   90.00
#
_symmetry.space_group_name_H-M   'P 1'
#
loop_
_entity.id
_entity.type
_entity.pdbx_description
1 polymer ?
#
loop_
_entity_poly.entity_id
_entity_poly.type
_entity_poly.pdbx_seq_one_letter_code
_entity_poly.pdbx_strand_id
1 'polypeptide(L)'
;SGREAGMKQNKSSRSTVLLFLLGAALIVAALIMLVPDLLNYKQSNDTYDALKDTYVSEKPENTEVAEETGGEDSWWYTDVDVKLEELQQVNADIIGWIRFDNLEQLSYPVLYSGDDEKYLRTDIYGNQTIAGCIFMEGMNTPDFQDYHTILYGHNMKNLSMFGSLKKYKTEDFYKDHQFFTIYTSEYAYRYQIFAYYDVPETDEVYTVGFAPDETFQKFIDKMKQKSYDDTGVNVTKDDHIMTLSTCSTTGKRFVVHAVRIGEHALEK
;
A
#
# COMPACT_ATOMS: atom_id res chain seq x y z
N SER A 1 -66.47 -0.98 -52.45
CA SER A 1 -65.94 0.34 -52.09
C SER A 1 -65.81 0.50 -50.55
N GLY A 2 -64.60 0.59 -50.08
CA GLY A 2 -64.26 1.58 -49.08
C GLY A 2 -64.05 1.13 -47.64
N ARG A 3 -62.76 1.20 -47.21
CA ARG A 3 -62.27 1.52 -45.87
C ARG A 3 -62.23 0.42 -44.79
N GLU A 4 -61.20 -0.28 -44.80
CA GLU A 4 -60.52 -0.70 -43.56
C GLU A 4 -59.01 -0.37 -43.67
N ALA A 5 -58.71 0.85 -43.29
CA ALA A 5 -57.28 1.24 -43.06
C ALA A 5 -57.30 2.16 -41.83
N GLY A 6 -56.71 1.68 -40.79
CA GLY A 6 -56.36 2.55 -39.67
C GLY A 6 -56.63 2.01 -38.29
N MET A 7 -55.77 1.11 -37.80
CA MET A 7 -55.49 0.98 -36.34
C MET A 7 -54.35 -0.06 -36.07
N LYS A 8 -53.14 0.17 -36.58
CA LYS A 8 -51.97 -0.66 -36.26
C LYS A 8 -50.74 0.14 -35.82
N GLN A 9 -50.86 1.40 -35.42
CA GLN A 9 -49.69 2.26 -35.22
C GLN A 9 -49.36 2.66 -33.78
N ASN A 10 -50.04 2.09 -32.77
CA ASN A 10 -49.82 2.61 -31.40
C ASN A 10 -49.25 1.62 -30.37
N LYS A 11 -49.00 0.35 -30.73
CA LYS A 11 -48.39 -0.63 -29.81
C LYS A 11 -46.87 -0.59 -29.85
N SER A 12 -46.25 -0.32 -30.99
CA SER A 12 -44.78 -0.25 -31.15
C SER A 12 -44.19 0.94 -30.40
N SER A 13 -44.83 2.11 -30.42
CA SER A 13 -44.34 3.32 -29.74
C SER A 13 -44.31 3.19 -28.21
N ARG A 14 -45.33 2.55 -27.61
CA ARG A 14 -45.37 2.34 -26.15
C ARG A 14 -44.30 1.36 -25.67
N SER A 15 -44.03 0.29 -26.42
CA SER A 15 -42.97 -0.66 -26.11
C SER A 15 -41.58 -0.03 -26.17
N THR A 16 -41.36 0.83 -27.17
CA THR A 16 -40.08 1.55 -27.33
C THR A 16 -39.85 2.55 -26.19
N VAL A 17 -40.88 3.32 -25.83
CA VAL A 17 -40.82 4.26 -24.70
C VAL A 17 -40.54 3.52 -23.39
N LEU A 18 -41.17 2.36 -23.15
CA LEU A 18 -40.93 1.54 -21.96
C LEU A 18 -39.47 1.03 -21.90
N LEU A 19 -38.90 0.61 -23.04
CA LEU A 19 -37.51 0.20 -23.13
C LEU A 19 -36.54 1.36 -22.82
N PHE A 20 -36.81 2.57 -23.32
CA PHE A 20 -36.00 3.75 -23.00
C PHE A 20 -36.08 4.12 -21.52
N LEU A 21 -37.28 4.05 -20.90
CA LEU A 21 -37.43 4.31 -19.46
C LEU A 21 -36.71 3.27 -18.61
N LEU A 22 -36.76 1.99 -19.00
CA LEU A 22 -36.04 0.91 -18.33
C LEU A 22 -34.52 1.12 -18.45
N GLY A 23 -34.03 1.46 -19.65
CA GLY A 23 -32.63 1.78 -19.87
C GLY A 23 -32.16 2.99 -19.05
N ALA A 24 -32.96 4.06 -19.01
CA ALA A 24 -32.66 5.22 -18.17
C ALA A 24 -32.64 4.88 -16.67
N ALA A 25 -33.58 4.06 -16.19
CA ALA A 25 -33.61 3.61 -14.80
C ALA A 25 -32.37 2.76 -14.44
N LEU A 26 -31.92 1.89 -15.35
CA LEU A 26 -30.68 1.11 -15.14
C LEU A 26 -29.43 2.00 -15.10
N ILE A 27 -29.35 3.01 -15.96
CA ILE A 27 -28.26 3.99 -15.94
C ILE A 27 -28.24 4.77 -14.61
N VAL A 28 -29.39 5.26 -14.16
CA VAL A 28 -29.50 5.96 -12.89
C VAL A 28 -29.11 5.05 -11.72
N ALA A 29 -29.53 3.79 -11.69
CA ALA A 29 -29.18 2.84 -10.68
C ALA A 29 -27.66 2.57 -10.70
N ALA A 30 -27.03 2.42 -11.87
CA ALA A 30 -25.60 2.26 -12.03
C ALA A 30 -24.82 3.50 -11.52
N LEU A 31 -25.31 4.71 -11.83
CA LEU A 31 -24.70 5.95 -11.34
C LEU A 31 -24.78 6.08 -9.81
N ILE A 32 -25.92 5.73 -9.21
CA ILE A 32 -26.09 5.73 -7.74
C ILE A 32 -25.09 4.77 -7.07
N MET A 33 -24.75 3.66 -7.70
CA MET A 33 -23.77 2.69 -7.16
C MET A 33 -22.31 3.12 -7.41
N LEU A 34 -21.99 3.70 -8.56
CA LEU A 34 -20.62 3.96 -8.97
C LEU A 34 -20.09 5.32 -8.50
N VAL A 35 -20.94 6.36 -8.46
CA VAL A 35 -20.51 7.72 -8.12
C VAL A 35 -19.96 7.83 -6.69
N PRO A 36 -20.57 7.23 -5.65
CA PRO A 36 -20.01 7.27 -4.29
C PRO A 36 -18.61 6.64 -4.21
N ASP A 37 -18.40 5.51 -4.88
CA ASP A 37 -17.09 4.86 -4.89
C ASP A 37 -16.03 5.75 -5.55
N LEU A 38 -16.35 6.35 -6.70
CA LEU A 38 -15.44 7.28 -7.39
C LEU A 38 -15.11 8.50 -6.53
N LEU A 39 -16.10 9.07 -5.83
CA LEU A 39 -15.87 10.19 -4.92
C LEU A 39 -14.98 9.78 -3.74
N ASN A 40 -15.21 8.61 -3.15
CA ASN A 40 -14.37 8.07 -2.07
C ASN A 40 -12.93 7.83 -2.53
N TYR A 41 -12.71 7.27 -3.72
CA TYR A 41 -11.37 7.11 -4.30
C TYR A 41 -10.67 8.46 -4.45
N LYS A 42 -11.39 9.44 -5.02
CA LYS A 42 -10.83 10.79 -5.21
C LYS A 42 -10.50 11.43 -3.87
N GLN A 43 -11.42 11.43 -2.92
CA GLN A 43 -11.21 12.03 -1.59
C GLN A 43 -10.01 11.39 -0.87
N SER A 44 -9.87 10.05 -0.92
CA SER A 44 -8.74 9.36 -0.31
C SER A 44 -7.41 9.76 -0.97
N ASN A 45 -7.36 9.81 -2.30
CA ASN A 45 -6.15 10.25 -3.00
C ASN A 45 -5.80 11.70 -2.65
N ASP A 46 -6.77 12.63 -2.75
CA ASP A 46 -6.58 14.05 -2.43
C ASP A 46 -6.05 14.21 -0.98
N THR A 47 -6.51 13.39 -0.04
CA THR A 47 -6.04 13.39 1.35
C THR A 47 -4.57 12.99 1.45
N TYR A 48 -4.18 11.87 0.86
CA TYR A 48 -2.79 11.38 0.96
C TYR A 48 -1.81 12.18 0.11
N ASP A 49 -2.24 12.73 -1.03
CA ASP A 49 -1.44 13.66 -1.84
C ASP A 49 -1.17 14.95 -1.06
N ALA A 50 -2.20 15.52 -0.41
CA ALA A 50 -2.03 16.70 0.45
C ALA A 50 -1.10 16.46 1.65
N LEU A 51 -1.13 15.25 2.25
CA LEU A 51 -0.20 14.87 3.30
C LEU A 51 1.23 14.79 2.78
N LYS A 52 1.44 14.13 1.65
CA LYS A 52 2.75 14.03 1.01
C LYS A 52 3.29 15.43 0.70
N ASP A 53 2.50 16.28 0.05
CA ASP A 53 2.91 17.65 -0.32
C ASP A 53 3.24 18.53 0.89
N THR A 54 2.59 18.29 2.04
CA THR A 54 2.77 19.10 3.24
C THR A 54 3.95 18.63 4.09
N TYR A 55 4.11 17.31 4.25
CA TYR A 55 5.00 16.74 5.26
C TYR A 55 6.21 16.01 4.69
N VAL A 56 6.28 15.82 3.37
CA VAL A 56 7.43 15.21 2.71
C VAL A 56 8.03 16.20 1.73
N SER A 57 9.27 16.58 1.93
CA SER A 57 10.00 17.44 1.00
C SER A 57 11.21 16.70 0.43
N GLU A 58 11.39 16.79 -0.88
CA GLU A 58 12.62 16.36 -1.52
C GLU A 58 13.69 17.44 -1.28
N LYS A 59 14.82 17.05 -0.70
CA LYS A 59 15.97 17.93 -0.55
C LYS A 59 16.66 18.02 -1.90
N PRO A 60 17.10 19.21 -2.33
CA PRO A 60 17.90 19.32 -3.56
C PRO A 60 19.17 18.47 -3.36
N GLU A 61 19.53 17.73 -4.40
CA GLU A 61 20.71 16.87 -4.48
C GLU A 61 21.94 17.60 -3.90
N ASN A 62 22.33 17.21 -2.69
CA ASN A 62 23.43 17.87 -1.98
C ASN A 62 24.72 17.18 -2.41
N THR A 63 25.29 17.67 -3.50
CA THR A 63 26.57 17.19 -4.08
C THR A 63 27.73 17.23 -3.06
N GLU A 64 27.62 18.03 -2.00
CA GLU A 64 28.65 18.16 -0.97
C GLU A 64 28.66 16.99 0.03
N VAL A 65 27.48 16.39 0.35
CA VAL A 65 27.37 15.26 1.29
C VAL A 65 27.89 13.95 0.66
N ALA A 66 27.77 13.80 -0.66
CA ALA A 66 28.27 12.62 -1.37
C ALA A 66 29.81 12.54 -1.35
N GLU A 67 30.51 13.67 -1.22
CA GLU A 67 31.97 13.70 -1.11
C GLU A 67 32.48 13.39 0.31
N GLU A 68 31.72 13.72 1.36
CA GLU A 68 32.13 13.46 2.76
C GLU A 68 31.83 12.02 3.22
N THR A 69 30.80 11.34 2.69
CA THR A 69 30.40 10.00 3.11
C THR A 69 30.99 8.86 2.27
N GLY A 70 31.69 9.16 1.18
CA GLY A 70 32.53 8.20 0.43
C GLY A 70 31.82 7.04 -0.24
N GLY A 71 30.51 7.14 -0.53
CA GLY A 71 29.76 6.07 -1.16
C GLY A 71 28.52 6.53 -1.93
N GLU A 72 28.26 5.90 -3.07
CA GLU A 72 27.11 6.10 -3.95
C GLU A 72 25.73 5.83 -3.29
N ASP A 73 25.66 5.42 -2.00
CA ASP A 73 24.46 4.86 -1.37
C ASP A 73 23.83 5.74 -0.26
N SER A 74 24.18 7.02 -0.15
CA SER A 74 23.62 7.88 0.93
C SER A 74 22.30 8.56 0.58
N TRP A 75 21.94 8.68 -0.68
CA TRP A 75 20.78 9.41 -1.19
C TRP A 75 19.44 8.98 -0.58
N TRP A 76 19.26 7.71 -0.25
CA TRP A 76 18.00 7.16 0.25
C TRP A 76 17.56 7.71 1.62
N TYR A 77 18.47 8.35 2.38
CA TYR A 77 18.15 9.03 3.64
C TYR A 77 18.41 10.53 3.60
N THR A 78 19.16 11.02 2.62
CA THR A 78 19.49 12.45 2.51
C THR A 78 18.50 13.23 1.65
N ASP A 79 17.91 12.60 0.63
CA ASP A 79 17.12 13.28 -0.39
C ASP A 79 15.68 13.59 0.05
N VAL A 80 15.25 13.03 1.17
CA VAL A 80 13.88 13.19 1.66
C VAL A 80 13.90 13.62 3.12
N ASP A 81 13.14 14.66 3.41
CA ASP A 81 12.81 15.08 4.77
C ASP A 81 11.33 14.80 5.04
N VAL A 82 11.06 14.00 6.08
CA VAL A 82 9.71 13.68 6.54
C VAL A 82 9.47 14.37 7.88
N LYS A 83 8.56 15.33 7.92
CA LYS A 83 8.19 16.06 9.14
C LYS A 83 7.31 15.20 10.06
N LEU A 84 7.90 14.12 10.57
CA LEU A 84 7.15 13.10 11.31
C LEU A 84 6.58 13.65 12.63
N GLU A 85 7.31 14.52 13.34
CA GLU A 85 6.84 15.15 14.58
C GLU A 85 5.60 16.02 14.33
N GLU A 86 5.54 16.74 13.19
CA GLU A 86 4.35 17.52 12.81
C GLU A 86 3.17 16.59 12.46
N LEU A 87 3.42 15.48 11.74
CA LEU A 87 2.42 14.47 11.45
C LEU A 87 1.85 13.81 12.71
N GLN A 88 2.67 13.59 13.73
CA GLN A 88 2.25 13.06 15.03
C GLN A 88 1.36 14.02 15.82
N GLN A 89 1.41 15.33 15.55
CA GLN A 89 0.43 16.28 16.08
C GLN A 89 -0.96 16.10 15.44
N VAL A 90 -1.01 15.61 14.20
CA VAL A 90 -2.27 15.29 13.53
C VAL A 90 -2.85 13.98 14.04
N ASN A 91 -2.00 12.95 14.16
CA ASN A 91 -2.38 11.66 14.73
C ASN A 91 -1.17 11.01 15.41
N ALA A 92 -1.25 10.86 16.74
CA ALA A 92 -0.18 10.28 17.54
C ALA A 92 0.14 8.80 17.24
N ASP A 93 -0.75 8.10 16.56
CA ASP A 93 -0.53 6.72 16.11
C ASP A 93 0.39 6.62 14.88
N ILE A 94 0.81 7.73 14.29
CA ILE A 94 1.78 7.72 13.18
C ILE A 94 3.17 7.42 13.74
N ILE A 95 3.73 6.29 13.34
CA ILE A 95 5.03 5.79 13.79
C ILE A 95 6.13 5.91 12.74
N GLY A 96 5.78 6.20 11.49
CA GLY A 96 6.74 6.30 10.40
C GLY A 96 6.09 6.68 9.08
N TRP A 97 6.92 6.73 8.05
CA TRP A 97 6.54 6.96 6.67
C TRP A 97 7.22 5.94 5.75
N ILE A 98 6.46 5.22 4.93
CA ILE A 98 7.00 4.32 3.91
C ILE A 98 7.09 5.04 2.57
N ARG A 99 8.23 4.92 1.88
CA ARG A 99 8.44 5.45 0.52
C ARG A 99 9.21 4.44 -0.32
N PHE A 100 8.64 4.09 -1.46
CA PHE A 100 9.30 3.24 -2.46
C PHE A 100 10.11 4.08 -3.43
N ASP A 101 11.25 3.53 -3.86
CA ASP A 101 12.00 4.10 -4.96
C ASP A 101 11.24 3.90 -6.28
N ASN A 102 11.32 4.90 -7.16
CA ASN A 102 10.73 4.84 -8.51
C ASN A 102 9.23 4.49 -8.54
N LEU A 103 8.53 4.58 -7.39
CA LEU A 103 7.11 4.30 -7.26
C LEU A 103 6.44 5.38 -6.38
N GLU A 104 6.38 6.60 -6.91
CA GLU A 104 5.94 7.79 -6.19
C GLU A 104 4.55 7.65 -5.54
N GLN A 105 3.65 6.86 -6.13
CA GLN A 105 2.33 6.61 -5.57
C GLN A 105 2.36 5.74 -4.31
N LEU A 106 3.47 5.06 -3.99
CA LEU A 106 3.64 4.30 -2.77
C LEU A 106 4.49 5.07 -1.76
N SER A 107 3.89 6.12 -1.23
CA SER A 107 4.47 7.03 -0.25
C SER A 107 3.38 7.44 0.75
N TYR A 108 3.40 6.84 1.96
CA TYR A 108 2.31 6.91 2.93
C TYR A 108 2.81 6.95 4.38
N PRO A 109 2.05 7.61 5.30
CA PRO A 109 2.27 7.43 6.73
C PRO A 109 1.99 5.97 7.14
N VAL A 110 2.76 5.47 8.10
CA VAL A 110 2.56 4.18 8.75
C VAL A 110 2.03 4.40 10.15
N LEU A 111 0.91 3.77 10.49
CA LEU A 111 0.24 3.92 11.76
C LEU A 111 0.33 2.65 12.61
N TYR A 112 0.19 2.83 13.94
CA TYR A 112 0.11 1.73 14.89
C TYR A 112 -0.88 2.05 16.00
N SER A 113 -1.84 1.17 16.24
CA SER A 113 -2.82 1.32 17.32
C SER A 113 -2.86 0.13 18.29
N GLY A 114 -2.07 -0.91 18.02
CA GLY A 114 -2.19 -2.19 18.72
C GLY A 114 -3.46 -2.98 18.37
N ASP A 115 -4.18 -2.54 17.31
CA ASP A 115 -5.44 -3.10 16.84
C ASP A 115 -5.44 -3.15 15.30
N ASP A 116 -5.63 -4.33 14.74
CA ASP A 116 -5.56 -4.57 13.29
C ASP A 116 -6.83 -4.14 12.54
N GLU A 117 -7.87 -3.69 13.22
CA GLU A 117 -9.13 -3.28 12.61
C GLU A 117 -9.28 -1.77 12.47
N LYS A 118 -8.72 -0.98 13.41
CA LYS A 118 -8.92 0.48 13.51
C LYS A 118 -8.68 1.20 12.17
N TYR A 119 -7.56 0.91 11.53
CA TYR A 119 -7.11 1.60 10.31
C TYR A 119 -7.48 0.89 9.01
N LEU A 120 -8.23 -0.21 9.06
CA LEU A 120 -8.77 -0.85 7.86
C LEU A 120 -9.75 0.05 7.10
N ARG A 121 -10.52 0.86 7.82
CA ARG A 121 -11.61 1.67 7.24
C ARG A 121 -11.63 3.11 7.73
N THR A 122 -10.53 3.56 8.35
CA THR A 122 -10.43 4.90 8.93
C THR A 122 -9.17 5.58 8.43
N ASP A 123 -9.28 6.83 7.98
CA ASP A 123 -8.13 7.65 7.62
C ASP A 123 -7.41 8.20 8.85
N ILE A 124 -6.31 8.94 8.63
CA ILE A 124 -5.51 9.53 9.71
C ILE A 124 -6.28 10.56 10.56
N TYR A 125 -7.38 11.12 10.05
CA TYR A 125 -8.22 12.09 10.73
C TYR A 125 -9.41 11.46 11.48
N GLY A 126 -9.55 10.11 11.41
CA GLY A 126 -10.64 9.37 12.02
C GLY A 126 -11.90 9.29 11.17
N ASN A 127 -11.88 9.71 9.91
CA ASN A 127 -13.02 9.61 9.02
C ASN A 127 -13.10 8.21 8.39
N GLN A 128 -14.33 7.74 8.17
CA GLN A 128 -14.56 6.48 7.45
C GLN A 128 -14.14 6.62 6.00
N THR A 129 -13.33 5.68 5.51
CA THR A 129 -12.83 5.63 4.13
C THR A 129 -12.67 4.20 3.63
N ILE A 130 -12.80 4.00 2.33
CA ILE A 130 -12.57 2.69 1.71
C ILE A 130 -11.08 2.34 1.61
N ALA A 131 -10.20 3.34 1.65
CA ALA A 131 -8.75 3.16 1.52
C ALA A 131 -8.06 2.79 2.84
N GLY A 132 -8.63 3.18 3.98
CA GLY A 132 -7.96 3.03 5.27
C GLY A 132 -6.60 3.73 5.32
N CYS A 133 -5.70 3.20 6.14
CA CYS A 133 -4.29 3.62 6.22
C CYS A 133 -3.35 2.44 5.91
N ILE A 134 -2.06 2.73 5.79
CA ILE A 134 -1.02 1.72 5.97
C ILE A 134 -0.76 1.62 7.47
N PHE A 135 -0.83 0.41 8.03
CA PHE A 135 -0.67 0.21 9.47
C PHE A 135 0.10 -1.05 9.80
N MET A 136 0.74 -1.05 10.97
CA MET A 136 1.53 -2.16 11.48
C MET A 136 0.64 -3.17 12.22
N GLU A 137 0.97 -4.45 12.12
CA GLU A 137 0.42 -5.57 12.89
C GLU A 137 0.41 -5.26 14.39
N GLY A 138 -0.74 -5.46 15.05
CA GLY A 138 -0.94 -5.09 16.45
C GLY A 138 -0.05 -5.82 17.45
N MET A 139 0.48 -7.00 17.09
CA MET A 139 1.42 -7.75 17.90
C MET A 139 2.88 -7.35 17.72
N ASN A 140 3.20 -6.52 16.72
CA ASN A 140 4.52 -5.97 16.54
C ASN A 140 4.80 -4.82 17.53
N THR A 141 6.08 -4.54 17.75
CA THR A 141 6.54 -3.35 18.49
C THR A 141 6.66 -2.17 17.53
N PRO A 142 6.12 -0.97 17.87
CA PRO A 142 6.05 0.17 16.96
C PRO A 142 7.39 0.90 16.72
N ASP A 143 8.51 0.27 17.00
CA ASP A 143 9.88 0.77 16.81
C ASP A 143 10.60 0.15 15.60
N PHE A 144 9.93 -0.75 14.86
CA PHE A 144 10.49 -1.50 13.74
C PHE A 144 11.70 -2.40 14.09
N GLN A 145 11.87 -2.78 15.36
CA GLN A 145 13.02 -3.60 15.80
C GLN A 145 12.70 -5.10 15.92
N ASP A 146 11.47 -5.52 15.67
CA ASP A 146 11.14 -6.94 15.59
C ASP A 146 11.88 -7.61 14.42
N TYR A 147 12.26 -8.88 14.57
CA TYR A 147 12.86 -9.66 13.48
C TYR A 147 11.92 -9.84 12.28
N HIS A 148 10.60 -9.83 12.53
CA HIS A 148 9.59 -9.83 11.51
C HIS A 148 8.50 -8.78 11.82
N THR A 149 8.45 -7.74 11.00
CA THR A 149 7.43 -6.69 11.05
C THR A 149 6.45 -6.87 9.91
N ILE A 150 5.16 -6.67 10.16
CA ILE A 150 4.13 -6.75 9.11
C ILE A 150 3.43 -5.38 8.98
N LEU A 151 3.32 -4.90 7.76
CA LEU A 151 2.51 -3.75 7.40
C LEU A 151 1.35 -4.17 6.52
N TYR A 152 0.17 -3.65 6.82
CA TYR A 152 -1.06 -3.88 6.08
C TYR A 152 -1.46 -2.66 5.27
N GLY A 153 -2.07 -2.88 4.10
CA GLY A 153 -2.65 -1.83 3.29
C GLY A 153 -3.66 -2.39 2.29
N HIS A 154 -4.67 -1.59 1.93
CA HIS A 154 -5.68 -2.05 0.99
C HIS A 154 -5.15 -2.26 -0.43
N ASN A 155 -5.68 -3.29 -1.11
CA ASN A 155 -5.49 -3.53 -2.53
C ASN A 155 -6.49 -2.69 -3.33
N MET A 156 -6.22 -1.40 -3.48
CA MET A 156 -7.10 -0.48 -4.18
C MET A 156 -7.05 -0.69 -5.69
N LYS A 157 -8.20 -0.60 -6.37
CA LYS A 157 -8.29 -0.78 -7.84
C LYS A 157 -7.55 0.31 -8.61
N ASN A 158 -7.51 1.52 -8.07
CA ASN A 158 -6.78 2.67 -8.63
C ASN A 158 -5.28 2.63 -8.33
N LEU A 159 -4.75 1.52 -7.79
CA LEU A 159 -3.35 1.28 -7.43
C LEU A 159 -2.82 2.09 -6.24
N SER A 160 -3.66 2.86 -5.55
CA SER A 160 -3.29 3.52 -4.30
C SER A 160 -3.13 2.52 -3.15
N MET A 161 -2.64 2.98 -2.03
CA MET A 161 -2.27 2.17 -0.87
C MET A 161 -1.31 1.03 -1.31
N PHE A 162 -1.58 -0.23 -0.93
CA PHE A 162 -0.81 -1.38 -1.41
C PHE A 162 -1.35 -1.99 -2.73
N GLY A 163 -2.28 -1.31 -3.40
CA GLY A 163 -2.82 -1.76 -4.69
C GLY A 163 -1.77 -1.90 -5.79
N SER A 164 -0.71 -1.08 -5.76
CA SER A 164 0.40 -1.16 -6.73
C SER A 164 1.31 -2.37 -6.52
N LEU A 165 1.34 -2.99 -5.33
CA LEU A 165 2.19 -4.17 -5.06
C LEU A 165 1.87 -5.35 -6.00
N LYS A 166 0.63 -5.48 -6.47
CA LYS A 166 0.28 -6.53 -7.44
C LYS A 166 1.06 -6.48 -8.76
N LYS A 167 1.72 -5.34 -9.06
CA LYS A 167 2.58 -5.21 -10.25
C LYS A 167 3.80 -6.13 -10.20
N TYR A 168 4.24 -6.57 -9.00
CA TYR A 168 5.30 -7.58 -8.86
C TYR A 168 4.93 -8.94 -9.48
N LYS A 169 3.67 -9.18 -9.84
CA LYS A 169 3.24 -10.36 -10.62
C LYS A 169 3.63 -10.29 -12.09
N THR A 170 4.05 -9.13 -12.59
CA THR A 170 4.48 -8.92 -13.97
C THR A 170 5.99 -8.96 -14.05
N GLU A 171 6.51 -9.66 -15.06
CA GLU A 171 7.93 -9.66 -15.38
C GLU A 171 8.48 -8.22 -15.50
N ASP A 172 9.72 -8.04 -15.08
CA ASP A 172 10.48 -6.79 -15.11
C ASP A 172 10.10 -5.71 -14.07
N PHE A 173 8.94 -5.79 -13.40
CA PHE A 173 8.59 -4.76 -12.41
C PHE A 173 9.57 -4.72 -11.24
N TYR A 174 10.00 -5.88 -10.76
CA TYR A 174 10.98 -5.99 -9.67
C TYR A 174 12.31 -5.28 -9.98
N LYS A 175 12.78 -5.31 -11.23
CA LYS A 175 14.10 -4.76 -11.60
C LYS A 175 14.27 -3.29 -11.24
N ASP A 176 13.21 -2.50 -11.41
CA ASP A 176 13.23 -1.07 -11.17
C ASP A 176 12.67 -0.66 -9.80
N HIS A 177 12.08 -1.62 -9.04
CA HIS A 177 11.36 -1.36 -7.80
C HIS A 177 11.79 -2.32 -6.69
N GLN A 178 13.11 -2.44 -6.45
CA GLN A 178 13.67 -3.39 -5.49
C GLN A 178 13.68 -2.86 -4.06
N PHE A 179 13.57 -1.53 -3.87
CA PHE A 179 13.89 -0.90 -2.60
C PHE A 179 12.78 0.03 -2.12
N PHE A 180 12.68 0.12 -0.80
CA PHE A 180 11.92 1.16 -0.12
C PHE A 180 12.59 1.57 1.18
N THR A 181 12.20 2.72 1.71
CA THR A 181 12.69 3.24 2.99
C THR A 181 11.53 3.47 3.94
N ILE A 182 11.74 3.16 5.22
CA ILE A 182 10.89 3.57 6.33
C ILE A 182 11.61 4.70 7.06
N TYR A 183 10.97 5.86 7.13
CA TYR A 183 11.43 7.00 7.91
C TYR A 183 10.68 7.02 9.24
N THR A 184 11.42 7.08 10.34
CA THR A 184 10.89 7.28 11.70
C THR A 184 11.36 8.63 12.24
N SER A 185 11.02 8.98 13.49
CA SER A 185 11.53 10.20 14.12
C SER A 185 13.03 10.16 14.45
N GLU A 186 13.64 8.98 14.45
CA GLU A 186 15.02 8.78 14.87
C GLU A 186 15.88 8.14 13.79
N TYR A 187 15.31 7.30 12.94
CA TYR A 187 16.04 6.50 11.94
C TYR A 187 15.35 6.48 10.60
N ALA A 188 16.15 6.34 9.55
CA ALA A 188 15.74 5.82 8.26
C ALA A 188 16.20 4.37 8.12
N TYR A 189 15.31 3.47 7.74
CA TYR A 189 15.58 2.04 7.53
C TYR A 189 15.43 1.69 6.06
N ARG A 190 16.49 1.20 5.45
CA ARG A 190 16.50 0.77 4.04
C ARG A 190 16.15 -0.70 3.92
N TYR A 191 15.21 -1.02 3.04
CA TYR A 191 14.77 -2.38 2.78
C TYR A 191 14.95 -2.77 1.32
N GLN A 192 15.37 -4.04 1.09
CA GLN A 192 15.43 -4.66 -0.23
C GLN A 192 14.45 -5.81 -0.31
N ILE A 193 13.61 -5.83 -1.35
CA ILE A 193 12.63 -6.88 -1.58
C ILE A 193 13.32 -8.17 -1.99
N PHE A 194 12.95 -9.30 -1.34
CA PHE A 194 13.55 -10.61 -1.60
C PHE A 194 12.55 -11.70 -2.00
N ALA A 195 11.24 -11.51 -1.77
CA ALA A 195 10.22 -12.49 -2.15
C ALA A 195 8.84 -11.84 -2.28
N TYR A 196 7.99 -12.37 -3.18
CA TYR A 196 6.61 -11.92 -3.35
C TYR A 196 5.73 -13.00 -3.98
N TYR A 197 4.51 -13.19 -3.44
CA TYR A 197 3.58 -14.25 -3.84
C TYR A 197 2.18 -14.04 -3.28
N ASP A 198 1.20 -14.86 -3.74
CA ASP A 198 -0.16 -14.90 -3.18
C ASP A 198 -0.26 -15.93 -2.05
N VAL A 199 -0.98 -15.60 -0.98
CA VAL A 199 -1.23 -16.47 0.17
C VAL A 199 -2.70 -16.50 0.58
N PRO A 200 -3.18 -17.56 1.24
CA PRO A 200 -4.41 -17.52 2.01
C PRO A 200 -4.29 -16.53 3.20
N GLU A 201 -5.41 -16.00 3.67
CA GLU A 201 -5.44 -15.13 4.87
C GLU A 201 -4.95 -15.81 6.15
N THR A 202 -4.97 -17.14 6.19
CA THR A 202 -4.56 -17.97 7.34
C THR A 202 -3.16 -18.55 7.17
N ASP A 203 -2.35 -18.03 6.25
CA ASP A 203 -0.98 -18.53 6.00
C ASP A 203 -0.06 -18.23 7.19
N GLU A 204 0.94 -19.11 7.41
CA GLU A 204 1.96 -18.93 8.44
C GLU A 204 2.81 -17.64 8.26
N VAL A 205 2.73 -16.99 7.10
CA VAL A 205 3.42 -15.72 6.81
C VAL A 205 3.09 -14.60 7.81
N TYR A 206 1.97 -14.71 8.51
CA TYR A 206 1.54 -13.74 9.53
C TYR A 206 2.08 -14.04 10.94
N THR A 207 3.00 -14.98 11.08
CA THR A 207 3.66 -15.24 12.37
C THR A 207 4.66 -14.14 12.68
N VAL A 208 4.58 -13.57 13.88
CA VAL A 208 5.52 -12.57 14.42
C VAL A 208 6.17 -13.07 15.71
N GLY A 209 7.06 -12.28 16.33
CA GLY A 209 7.69 -12.62 17.59
C GLY A 209 8.83 -13.64 17.46
N PHE A 210 9.53 -13.65 16.32
CA PHE A 210 10.69 -14.51 16.12
C PHE A 210 11.90 -14.04 16.91
N ALA A 211 12.71 -15.02 17.32
CA ALA A 211 14.11 -14.82 17.72
C ALA A 211 15.05 -15.19 16.54
N PRO A 212 16.33 -14.75 16.55
CA PRO A 212 17.29 -15.06 15.50
C PRO A 212 17.81 -16.51 15.61
N ASP A 213 16.95 -17.47 15.36
CA ASP A 213 17.21 -18.89 15.47
C ASP A 213 16.91 -19.67 14.17
N GLU A 214 17.11 -20.98 14.22
CA GLU A 214 16.85 -21.87 13.08
C GLU A 214 15.37 -21.94 12.69
N THR A 215 14.44 -21.60 13.59
CA THR A 215 13.00 -21.56 13.28
C THR A 215 12.72 -20.38 12.37
N PHE A 216 13.31 -19.23 12.66
CA PHE A 216 13.21 -18.05 11.82
C PHE A 216 13.89 -18.25 10.46
N GLN A 217 15.09 -18.90 10.42
CA GLN A 217 15.74 -19.22 9.14
C GLN A 217 14.83 -20.09 8.25
N LYS A 218 14.22 -21.13 8.80
CA LYS A 218 13.27 -21.98 8.05
C LYS A 218 12.05 -21.22 7.55
N PHE A 219 11.58 -20.25 8.33
CA PHE A 219 10.47 -19.39 7.93
C PHE A 219 10.87 -18.49 6.73
N ILE A 220 12.05 -17.87 6.77
CA ILE A 220 12.62 -17.09 5.65
C ILE A 220 12.79 -17.97 4.40
N ASP A 221 13.35 -19.17 4.56
CA ASP A 221 13.58 -20.09 3.45
C ASP A 221 12.27 -20.50 2.76
N LYS A 222 11.19 -20.69 3.52
CA LYS A 222 9.86 -20.94 2.97
C LYS A 222 9.32 -19.75 2.18
N MET A 223 9.52 -18.51 2.65
CA MET A 223 9.13 -17.31 1.90
C MET A 223 9.84 -17.27 0.54
N LYS A 224 11.15 -17.52 0.53
CA LYS A 224 11.96 -17.57 -0.70
C LYS A 224 11.48 -18.67 -1.65
N GLN A 225 11.15 -19.86 -1.13
CA GLN A 225 10.64 -20.99 -1.94
C GLN A 225 9.26 -20.71 -2.56
N LYS A 226 8.40 -19.94 -1.87
CA LYS A 226 7.06 -19.57 -2.37
C LYS A 226 7.11 -18.43 -3.38
N SER A 227 8.21 -17.66 -3.44
CA SER A 227 8.33 -16.48 -4.31
C SER A 227 8.14 -16.82 -5.77
N TYR A 228 7.47 -15.93 -6.50
CA TYR A 228 7.27 -16.05 -7.93
C TYR A 228 8.59 -16.00 -8.71
N ASP A 229 9.55 -15.22 -8.22
CA ASP A 229 10.89 -15.12 -8.79
C ASP A 229 11.95 -15.30 -7.71
N ASP A 230 13.11 -15.84 -8.11
CA ASP A 230 14.31 -15.83 -7.30
C ASP A 230 15.03 -14.48 -7.49
N THR A 231 14.98 -13.64 -6.49
CA THR A 231 15.60 -12.31 -6.51
C THR A 231 17.11 -12.35 -6.31
N GLY A 232 17.67 -13.49 -5.90
CA GLY A 232 19.09 -13.65 -5.54
C GLY A 232 19.51 -12.94 -4.25
N VAL A 233 18.57 -12.27 -3.54
CA VAL A 233 18.87 -11.56 -2.29
C VAL A 233 19.14 -12.57 -1.17
N ASN A 234 20.27 -12.39 -0.48
CA ASN A 234 20.60 -13.23 0.67
C ASN A 234 19.89 -12.69 1.92
N VAL A 235 19.25 -13.58 2.67
CA VAL A 235 18.54 -13.24 3.93
C VAL A 235 18.81 -14.35 4.94
N THR A 236 19.21 -13.95 6.13
CA THR A 236 19.55 -14.84 7.22
C THR A 236 18.68 -14.60 8.44
N LYS A 237 18.72 -15.52 9.40
CA LYS A 237 18.01 -15.39 10.68
C LYS A 237 18.44 -14.18 11.53
N ASP A 238 19.61 -13.61 11.24
CA ASP A 238 20.14 -12.46 11.97
C ASP A 238 19.66 -11.11 11.40
N ASP A 239 18.93 -11.15 10.29
CA ASP A 239 18.37 -9.98 9.60
C ASP A 239 16.96 -9.64 10.10
N HIS A 240 16.61 -8.35 10.03
CA HIS A 240 15.24 -7.88 10.22
C HIS A 240 14.51 -7.92 8.88
N ILE A 241 13.34 -8.54 8.84
CA ILE A 241 12.50 -8.58 7.64
C ILE A 241 11.18 -7.85 7.84
N MET A 242 10.61 -7.38 6.74
CA MET A 242 9.29 -6.75 6.70
C MET A 242 8.41 -7.41 5.65
N THR A 243 7.17 -7.69 6.03
CA THR A 243 6.13 -8.16 5.11
C THR A 243 5.13 -7.04 4.85
N LEU A 244 4.94 -6.68 3.59
CA LEU A 244 3.88 -5.81 3.14
C LEU A 244 2.73 -6.68 2.64
N SER A 245 1.58 -6.62 3.30
CA SER A 245 0.42 -7.46 2.99
C SER A 245 -0.74 -6.64 2.46
N THR A 246 -1.28 -7.04 1.30
CA THR A 246 -2.50 -6.42 0.78
C THR A 246 -3.71 -6.96 1.53
N CYS A 247 -4.60 -6.07 1.98
CA CYS A 247 -5.91 -6.46 2.45
C CYS A 247 -6.83 -6.76 1.27
N SER A 248 -7.36 -7.98 1.18
CA SER A 248 -8.27 -8.39 0.10
C SER A 248 -9.55 -9.00 0.69
N THR A 249 -10.68 -8.78 0.02
CA THR A 249 -11.98 -9.37 0.39
C THR A 249 -12.20 -10.78 -0.17
N THR A 250 -11.27 -11.31 -0.95
CA THR A 250 -11.42 -12.57 -1.70
C THR A 250 -10.78 -13.80 -1.05
N GLY A 251 -10.37 -13.70 0.23
CA GLY A 251 -9.71 -14.80 0.95
C GLY A 251 -8.27 -15.07 0.55
N LYS A 252 -7.72 -14.25 -0.36
CA LYS A 252 -6.30 -14.27 -0.75
C LYS A 252 -5.67 -12.92 -0.50
N ARG A 253 -4.40 -12.94 -0.09
CA ARG A 253 -3.55 -11.76 0.11
C ARG A 253 -2.38 -11.84 -0.86
N PHE A 254 -1.89 -10.71 -1.30
CA PHE A 254 -0.60 -10.63 -1.96
C PHE A 254 0.40 -10.07 -0.97
N VAL A 255 1.54 -10.74 -0.81
CA VAL A 255 2.59 -10.36 0.13
C VAL A 255 3.89 -10.05 -0.62
N VAL A 256 4.60 -9.04 -0.12
CA VAL A 256 5.93 -8.64 -0.57
C VAL A 256 6.83 -8.61 0.66
N HIS A 257 7.93 -9.37 0.62
CA HIS A 257 8.88 -9.49 1.73
C HIS A 257 10.16 -8.76 1.40
N ALA A 258 10.65 -8.01 2.36
CA ALA A 258 11.90 -7.26 2.23
C ALA A 258 12.79 -7.47 3.46
N VAL A 259 14.10 -7.41 3.24
CA VAL A 259 15.13 -7.47 4.27
C VAL A 259 15.70 -6.07 4.50
N ARG A 260 15.94 -5.70 5.77
CA ARG A 260 16.63 -4.46 6.11
C ARG A 260 18.10 -4.58 5.71
N ILE A 261 18.54 -3.68 4.85
CA ILE A 261 19.92 -3.64 4.35
C ILE A 261 20.71 -2.42 4.81
N GLY A 262 20.04 -1.45 5.44
CA GLY A 262 20.68 -0.24 5.93
C GLY A 262 19.86 0.43 7.02
N GLU A 263 20.58 1.16 7.86
CA GLU A 263 20.03 1.97 8.96
C GLU A 263 20.83 3.25 9.08
N HIS A 264 20.16 4.40 9.19
CA HIS A 264 20.82 5.69 9.38
C HIS A 264 20.06 6.49 10.44
N ALA A 265 20.78 6.98 11.45
CA ALA A 265 20.23 7.88 12.45
C ALA A 265 19.97 9.26 11.84
N LEU A 266 18.74 9.77 11.95
CA LEU A 266 18.38 11.09 11.43
C LEU A 266 18.82 12.18 12.41
N GLU A 267 19.48 13.21 11.89
CA GLU A 267 19.82 14.40 12.68
C GLU A 267 18.54 15.18 12.99
N LYS A 268 18.38 15.58 14.29
CA LYS A 268 17.25 16.38 14.77
C LYS A 268 17.48 17.86 14.52
#